data_71ba39c52e10fc99c66fd8b327ebc48d
#
_entry.id   71ba39c52e10fc99c66fd8b327ebc48d
#
_cell.length_a   1.000
_cell.length_b   1.000
_cell.length_c   1.000
_cell.angle_alpha   90.00
_cell.angle_beta   90.00
_cell.angle_gamma   90.00
#
_symmetry.space_group_name_H-M   'P 1'
#
loop_
_entity.id
_entity.type
_entity.pdbx_description
1 polymer ?
#
loop_
_entity_poly.entity_id
_entity_poly.type
_entity_poly.pdbx_seq_one_letter_code
_entity_poly.pdbx_strand_id
1 'polypeptide(L)'
;YYEKKGYKLDVQNLQGGKFKFKCSPTGLLKNFSYFKATKKGNQGVDDIVYIYHNATVQSAFDEKVFTTPDIVVSSSNTPAETNDYYVTKKALSYIPNEHIVTFCEAKHLTPFPELMINFIGTVHELKPDCLDNHGKHPVSEHIAPSLMMSGTCGKPTKRIQHSFEKRYYINFFDNLFEDVSVRLFLSKYSIEQIATLGKKSDYAPLFE
;
A
#
# COMPACT_ATOMS: atom_id res chain seq x y z
N TYR A 1 -1.67 -8.09 6.50
CA TYR A 1 -2.97 -8.03 5.80
C TYR A 1 -3.18 -9.26 4.92
N TYR A 2 -2.36 -9.50 3.91
CA TYR A 2 -2.58 -10.56 2.91
C TYR A 2 -2.61 -11.97 3.52
N GLU A 3 -1.71 -12.30 4.45
CA GLU A 3 -1.74 -13.58 5.16
C GLU A 3 -3.05 -13.78 5.94
N LYS A 4 -3.55 -12.72 6.62
CA LYS A 4 -4.84 -12.76 7.31
C LYS A 4 -6.04 -12.90 6.36
N LYS A 5 -5.87 -12.49 5.09
CA LYS A 5 -6.86 -12.71 4.02
C LYS A 5 -6.72 -14.08 3.32
N GLY A 6 -5.83 -14.95 3.81
CA GLY A 6 -5.62 -16.30 3.31
C GLY A 6 -4.67 -16.40 2.10
N TYR A 7 -3.88 -15.35 1.84
CA TYR A 7 -2.82 -15.43 0.84
C TYR A 7 -1.59 -16.11 1.43
N LYS A 8 -0.96 -16.97 0.65
CA LYS A 8 0.39 -17.45 0.88
C LYS A 8 1.37 -16.41 0.38
N LEU A 9 2.34 -16.02 1.21
CA LEU A 9 3.42 -15.10 0.85
C LEU A 9 4.69 -15.87 0.52
N ASP A 10 5.23 -15.63 -0.65
CA ASP A 10 6.51 -16.17 -1.09
C ASP A 10 7.48 -15.01 -1.41
N VAL A 11 8.67 -15.04 -0.83
CA VAL A 11 9.72 -14.06 -1.16
C VAL A 11 10.27 -14.35 -2.55
N GLN A 12 10.40 -13.29 -3.35
CA GLN A 12 10.91 -13.37 -4.70
C GLN A 12 12.20 -12.56 -4.84
N ASN A 13 13.04 -12.97 -5.80
CA ASN A 13 14.23 -12.24 -6.22
C ASN A 13 15.23 -11.94 -5.08
N LEU A 14 15.55 -12.96 -4.29
CA LEU A 14 16.59 -12.84 -3.27
C LEU A 14 17.95 -12.54 -3.93
N GLN A 15 18.69 -11.60 -3.33
CA GLN A 15 20.03 -11.22 -3.78
C GLN A 15 21.08 -11.89 -2.88
N GLY A 16 21.79 -12.88 -3.39
CA GLY A 16 22.72 -13.65 -2.57
C GLY A 16 22.07 -14.37 -1.38
N GLY A 17 20.83 -14.85 -1.55
CA GLY A 17 20.05 -15.52 -0.50
C GLY A 17 19.44 -14.58 0.56
N LYS A 18 19.59 -13.24 0.42
CA LYS A 18 19.06 -12.27 1.36
C LYS A 18 17.99 -11.38 0.72
N PHE A 19 17.01 -10.96 1.52
CA PHE A 19 16.04 -9.97 1.10
C PHE A 19 16.71 -8.60 0.95
N LYS A 20 16.61 -8.01 -0.23
CA LYS A 20 17.18 -6.70 -0.53
C LYS A 20 16.08 -5.67 -0.76
N PHE A 21 15.90 -4.78 0.21
CA PHE A 21 14.95 -3.68 0.12
C PHE A 21 15.41 -2.60 -0.89
N LYS A 22 14.47 -2.00 -1.59
CA LYS A 22 14.69 -0.80 -2.40
C LYS A 22 14.50 0.42 -1.50
N CYS A 23 15.59 0.99 -0.99
CA CYS A 23 15.58 2.12 -0.04
C CYS A 23 15.68 3.50 -0.73
N SER A 24 15.59 3.55 -2.05
CA SER A 24 15.70 4.79 -2.84
C SER A 24 14.72 4.72 -4.01
N PRO A 25 14.14 5.83 -4.46
CA PRO A 25 13.33 5.87 -5.68
C PRO A 25 14.11 5.45 -6.93
N THR A 26 15.42 5.58 -6.93
CA THR A 26 16.29 5.18 -8.04
C THR A 26 16.56 3.68 -8.08
N GLY A 27 16.96 3.18 -9.25
CA GLY A 27 17.36 1.78 -9.47
C GLY A 27 16.26 0.90 -10.08
N LEU A 28 16.72 -0.15 -10.74
CA LEU A 28 15.84 -1.08 -11.45
C LEU A 28 15.20 -2.07 -10.48
N LEU A 29 13.90 -2.28 -10.57
CA LEU A 29 13.14 -3.18 -9.68
C LEU A 29 13.68 -4.61 -9.69
N LYS A 30 14.21 -5.09 -10.82
CA LYS A 30 14.87 -6.41 -10.95
C LYS A 30 16.06 -6.63 -10.02
N ASN A 31 16.62 -5.58 -9.41
CA ASN A 31 17.74 -5.65 -8.47
C ASN A 31 17.31 -5.75 -6.99
N PHE A 32 16.03 -5.82 -6.73
CA PHE A 32 15.47 -5.80 -5.37
C PHE A 32 14.48 -6.94 -5.17
N SER A 33 14.34 -7.36 -3.91
CA SER A 33 13.40 -8.41 -3.53
C SER A 33 11.99 -7.84 -3.36
N TYR A 34 10.99 -8.70 -3.55
CA TYR A 34 9.58 -8.38 -3.38
C TYR A 34 8.83 -9.63 -2.88
N PHE A 35 7.57 -9.47 -2.51
CA PHE A 35 6.72 -10.59 -2.13
C PHE A 35 5.71 -10.90 -3.24
N LYS A 36 5.49 -12.18 -3.48
CA LYS A 36 4.36 -12.69 -4.24
C LYS A 36 3.32 -13.22 -3.25
N ALA A 37 2.11 -12.69 -3.30
CA ALA A 37 0.97 -13.17 -2.53
C ALA A 37 0.03 -13.93 -3.45
N THR A 38 -0.31 -15.18 -3.09
CA THR A 38 -1.15 -16.06 -3.90
C THR A 38 -2.30 -16.61 -3.05
N LYS A 39 -3.53 -16.48 -3.55
CA LYS A 39 -4.72 -17.06 -2.95
C LYS A 39 -5.49 -17.85 -4.00
N LYS A 40 -5.93 -19.06 -3.67
CA LYS A 40 -6.78 -19.86 -4.57
C LYS A 40 -8.16 -19.22 -4.69
N GLY A 41 -8.54 -18.90 -5.92
CA GLY A 41 -9.85 -18.37 -6.21
C GLY A 41 -10.91 -19.47 -6.31
N ASN A 42 -12.18 -19.10 -6.12
CA ASN A 42 -13.33 -20.02 -6.12
C ASN A 42 -13.59 -20.73 -7.47
N GLN A 43 -13.00 -20.23 -8.57
CA GLN A 43 -13.17 -20.76 -9.92
C GLN A 43 -11.90 -21.43 -10.48
N GLY A 44 -10.94 -21.76 -9.60
CA GLY A 44 -9.69 -22.41 -10.00
C GLY A 44 -8.64 -21.46 -10.61
N VAL A 45 -8.93 -20.16 -10.68
CA VAL A 45 -7.95 -19.13 -11.07
C VAL A 45 -7.36 -18.53 -9.80
N ASP A 46 -6.05 -18.61 -9.66
CA ASP A 46 -5.36 -18.02 -8.50
C ASP A 46 -5.41 -16.49 -8.56
N ASP A 47 -5.74 -15.86 -7.44
CA ASP A 47 -5.57 -14.44 -7.23
C ASP A 47 -4.12 -14.20 -6.81
N ILE A 48 -3.37 -13.47 -7.62
CA ILE A 48 -1.94 -13.23 -7.45
C ILE A 48 -1.68 -11.74 -7.46
N VAL A 49 -1.00 -11.27 -6.41
CA VAL A 49 -0.48 -9.90 -6.37
C VAL A 49 0.98 -9.87 -5.95
N TYR A 50 1.68 -8.80 -6.32
CA TYR A 50 3.09 -8.58 -6.05
C TYR A 50 3.25 -7.33 -5.20
N ILE A 51 3.99 -7.44 -4.09
CA ILE A 51 4.15 -6.38 -3.10
C ILE A 51 5.58 -5.88 -3.14
N TYR A 52 5.74 -4.62 -3.53
CA TYR A 52 7.02 -3.96 -3.69
C TYR A 52 7.21 -2.87 -2.63
N HIS A 53 8.46 -2.67 -2.24
CA HIS A 53 8.88 -1.56 -1.38
C HIS A 53 9.52 -0.46 -2.24
N ASN A 54 9.12 0.81 -2.04
CA ASN A 54 9.62 1.98 -2.77
C ASN A 54 9.64 1.80 -4.30
N ALA A 55 8.63 1.14 -4.85
CA ALA A 55 8.52 1.03 -6.30
C ALA A 55 8.01 2.34 -6.90
N THR A 56 8.66 2.80 -7.95
CA THR A 56 8.15 3.91 -8.75
C THR A 56 6.93 3.46 -9.52
N VAL A 57 5.90 4.27 -9.56
CA VAL A 57 4.63 4.02 -10.25
C VAL A 57 4.30 5.19 -11.16
N GLN A 58 3.66 4.88 -12.30
CA GLN A 58 3.21 5.85 -13.28
C GLN A 58 1.90 6.49 -12.83
N SER A 59 1.70 7.76 -13.15
CA SER A 59 0.44 8.48 -12.97
C SER A 59 -0.71 7.83 -13.76
N ALA A 60 -1.95 8.03 -13.27
CA ALA A 60 -3.16 7.67 -14.01
C ALA A 60 -3.47 8.63 -15.16
N PHE A 61 -2.86 9.81 -15.20
CA PHE A 61 -3.20 10.89 -16.10
C PHE A 61 -2.11 11.24 -17.12
N ASP A 62 -0.85 11.00 -16.75
CA ASP A 62 0.30 11.38 -17.61
C ASP A 62 1.38 10.29 -17.57
N GLU A 63 1.72 9.75 -18.73
CA GLU A 63 2.69 8.68 -18.90
C GLU A 63 4.12 9.06 -18.47
N LYS A 64 4.41 10.35 -18.37
CA LYS A 64 5.74 10.90 -17.98
C LYS A 64 5.80 11.36 -16.53
N VAL A 65 4.70 11.28 -15.80
CA VAL A 65 4.65 11.61 -14.38
C VAL A 65 4.74 10.35 -13.55
N PHE A 66 5.66 10.36 -12.58
CA PHE A 66 5.94 9.23 -11.71
C PHE A 66 5.99 9.66 -10.25
N THR A 67 5.56 8.78 -9.37
CA THR A 67 5.71 8.92 -7.92
C THR A 67 6.21 7.61 -7.32
N THR A 68 6.61 7.63 -6.04
CA THR A 68 7.20 6.44 -5.40
C THR A 68 6.59 6.24 -4.01
N PRO A 69 5.44 5.58 -3.92
CA PRO A 69 4.87 5.18 -2.63
C PRO A 69 5.79 4.20 -1.89
N ASP A 70 5.69 4.20 -0.55
CA ASP A 70 6.52 3.33 0.29
C ASP A 70 6.24 1.84 0.05
N ILE A 71 4.96 1.49 -0.17
CA ILE A 71 4.53 0.12 -0.51
C ILE A 71 3.58 0.18 -1.70
N VAL A 72 3.82 -0.66 -2.70
CA VAL A 72 2.96 -0.81 -3.88
C VAL A 72 2.53 -2.26 -4.02
N VAL A 73 1.25 -2.48 -4.26
CA VAL A 73 0.70 -3.78 -4.62
C VAL A 73 0.30 -3.74 -6.09
N SER A 74 0.86 -4.66 -6.87
CA SER A 74 0.67 -4.75 -8.31
C SER A 74 0.03 -6.09 -8.72
N SER A 75 -0.79 -6.08 -9.74
CA SER A 75 -1.30 -7.29 -10.39
C SER A 75 -0.29 -7.96 -11.32
N SER A 76 0.81 -7.27 -11.65
CA SER A 76 1.87 -7.77 -12.56
C SER A 76 3.25 -7.69 -11.91
N ASN A 77 4.11 -8.65 -12.25
CA ASN A 77 5.53 -8.64 -11.86
C ASN A 77 6.46 -8.19 -13.00
N THR A 78 5.91 -7.62 -14.05
CA THR A 78 6.67 -7.11 -15.20
C THR A 78 6.70 -5.58 -15.20
N PRO A 79 7.64 -4.96 -14.44
CA PRO A 79 7.81 -3.51 -14.48
C PRO A 79 8.28 -3.07 -15.86
N ALA A 80 7.83 -1.90 -16.29
CA ALA A 80 8.34 -1.22 -17.46
C ALA A 80 9.64 -0.47 -17.14
N GLU A 81 10.39 -0.10 -18.18
CA GLU A 81 11.62 0.70 -18.05
C GLU A 81 11.55 1.91 -19.00
N THR A 82 12.08 3.05 -18.55
CA THR A 82 12.25 4.25 -19.36
C THR A 82 13.61 4.90 -19.09
N ASN A 83 14.15 5.58 -20.09
CA ASN A 83 15.37 6.38 -19.97
C ASN A 83 15.07 7.90 -19.99
N ASP A 84 13.81 8.27 -20.07
CA ASP A 84 13.38 9.65 -20.33
C ASP A 84 13.15 10.47 -19.05
N TYR A 85 13.18 9.80 -17.89
CA TYR A 85 12.85 10.45 -16.61
C TYR A 85 14.00 11.31 -16.05
N TYR A 86 15.24 10.84 -16.19
CA TYR A 86 16.41 11.56 -15.64
C TYR A 86 17.16 12.31 -16.74
N VAL A 87 17.64 13.51 -16.41
CA VAL A 87 18.56 14.29 -17.29
C VAL A 87 19.78 13.46 -17.73
N THR A 88 20.25 12.56 -16.86
CA THR A 88 21.36 11.64 -17.14
C THR A 88 20.98 10.44 -18.01
N LYS A 89 19.71 10.33 -18.44
CA LYS A 89 19.17 9.19 -19.20
C LYS A 89 19.43 7.83 -18.56
N LYS A 90 19.51 7.79 -17.22
CA LYS A 90 19.57 6.53 -16.47
C LYS A 90 18.24 5.81 -16.56
N ALA A 91 18.29 4.50 -16.76
CA ALA A 91 17.09 3.68 -16.77
C ALA A 91 16.35 3.73 -15.42
N LEU A 92 15.05 3.96 -15.48
CA LEU A 92 14.10 3.89 -14.37
C LEU A 92 13.16 2.72 -14.62
N SER A 93 13.01 1.82 -13.63
CA SER A 93 11.91 0.85 -13.64
C SER A 93 10.71 1.43 -12.93
N TYR A 94 9.53 1.24 -13.50
CA TYR A 94 8.27 1.65 -12.90
C TYR A 94 7.18 0.62 -13.12
N ILE A 95 6.14 0.68 -12.30
CA ILE A 95 4.92 -0.11 -12.45
C ILE A 95 3.94 0.76 -13.24
N PRO A 96 3.46 0.31 -14.43
CA PRO A 96 2.39 0.98 -15.15
C PRO A 96 1.14 1.14 -14.30
N ASN A 97 0.43 2.25 -14.45
CA ASN A 97 -0.74 2.57 -13.60
C ASN A 97 -1.81 1.48 -13.65
N GLU A 98 -2.08 0.90 -14.81
CA GLU A 98 -3.06 -0.17 -15.03
C GLU A 98 -2.82 -1.43 -14.17
N HIS A 99 -1.59 -1.62 -13.69
CA HIS A 99 -1.22 -2.74 -12.83
C HIS A 99 -1.26 -2.40 -11.34
N ILE A 100 -1.50 -1.15 -10.95
CA ILE A 100 -1.59 -0.77 -9.55
C ILE A 100 -2.90 -1.25 -8.95
N VAL A 101 -2.82 -2.20 -8.03
CA VAL A 101 -3.96 -2.67 -7.24
C VAL A 101 -4.24 -1.69 -6.10
N THR A 102 -3.20 -1.38 -5.33
CA THR A 102 -3.25 -0.42 -4.21
C THR A 102 -1.84 0.04 -3.83
N PHE A 103 -1.77 1.02 -2.93
CA PHE A 103 -0.50 1.47 -2.37
C PHE A 103 -0.65 1.94 -0.93
N CYS A 104 0.48 2.03 -0.22
CA CYS A 104 0.53 2.60 1.13
C CYS A 104 1.70 3.57 1.25
N GLU A 105 1.44 4.67 1.97
CA GLU A 105 2.44 5.60 2.46
C GLU A 105 2.67 5.37 3.95
N ALA A 106 3.91 5.33 4.39
CA ALA A 106 4.29 5.17 5.79
C ALA A 106 5.06 6.40 6.29
N LYS A 107 4.61 7.01 7.37
CA LYS A 107 5.23 8.24 7.90
C LYS A 107 5.51 8.11 9.39
N HIS A 108 6.78 8.28 9.74
CA HIS A 108 7.21 8.29 11.15
C HIS A 108 7.18 9.71 11.71
N LEU A 109 5.96 10.19 12.01
CA LEU A 109 5.73 11.54 12.54
C LEU A 109 4.36 11.66 13.22
N THR A 110 4.14 12.78 13.93
CA THR A 110 2.82 13.17 14.43
C THR A 110 1.96 13.71 13.26
N PRO A 111 0.80 13.11 12.99
CA PRO A 111 -0.05 13.52 11.88
C PRO A 111 -0.57 14.94 12.00
N PHE A 112 -0.63 15.65 10.88
CA PHE A 112 -1.15 17.01 10.75
C PHE A 112 -2.05 17.13 9.49
N PRO A 113 -2.94 18.15 9.42
CA PRO A 113 -3.93 18.27 8.36
C PRO A 113 -3.40 18.18 6.93
N GLU A 114 -2.32 18.91 6.63
CA GLU A 114 -1.74 18.97 5.29
C GLU A 114 -1.21 17.63 4.82
N LEU A 115 -0.71 16.77 5.73
CA LEU A 115 -0.27 15.43 5.40
C LEU A 115 -1.42 14.59 4.80
N MET A 116 -2.63 14.72 5.39
CA MET A 116 -3.80 13.99 4.88
C MET A 116 -4.27 14.54 3.55
N ILE A 117 -4.21 15.87 3.36
CA ILE A 117 -4.54 16.51 2.08
C ILE A 117 -3.55 16.08 1.00
N ASN A 118 -2.25 16.06 1.31
CA ASN A 118 -1.23 15.61 0.38
C ASN A 118 -1.41 14.13 -0.03
N PHE A 119 -1.82 13.28 0.92
CA PHE A 119 -2.16 11.89 0.61
C PHE A 119 -3.33 11.77 -0.37
N ILE A 120 -4.37 12.61 -0.24
CA ILE A 120 -5.48 12.68 -1.23
C ILE A 120 -4.95 13.04 -2.62
N GLY A 121 -3.98 13.96 -2.72
CA GLY A 121 -3.31 14.26 -3.98
C GLY A 121 -2.61 13.05 -4.59
N THR A 122 -1.92 12.26 -3.77
CA THR A 122 -1.28 10.99 -4.23
C THR A 122 -2.33 9.96 -4.66
N VAL A 123 -3.44 9.84 -3.92
CA VAL A 123 -4.55 8.94 -4.32
C VAL A 123 -5.16 9.39 -5.64
N HIS A 124 -5.40 10.70 -5.80
CA HIS A 124 -5.91 11.24 -7.06
C HIS A 124 -4.98 10.89 -8.23
N GLU A 125 -3.68 11.05 -8.05
CA GLU A 125 -2.69 10.80 -9.09
C GLU A 125 -2.57 9.31 -9.47
N LEU A 126 -2.76 8.39 -8.52
CA LEU A 126 -2.50 6.96 -8.74
C LEU A 126 -3.77 6.10 -8.86
N LYS A 127 -4.81 6.41 -8.09
CA LYS A 127 -6.07 5.65 -7.99
C LYS A 127 -7.25 6.61 -7.86
N PRO A 128 -7.52 7.46 -8.88
CA PRO A 128 -8.58 8.47 -8.81
C PRO A 128 -9.97 7.86 -8.55
N ASP A 129 -10.23 6.66 -9.03
CA ASP A 129 -11.46 5.91 -8.80
C ASP A 129 -11.78 5.70 -7.30
N CYS A 130 -10.77 5.70 -6.43
CA CYS A 130 -10.97 5.64 -4.98
C CYS A 130 -11.57 6.93 -4.39
N LEU A 131 -11.50 8.05 -5.10
CA LEU A 131 -12.05 9.33 -4.68
C LEU A 131 -13.47 9.59 -5.22
N ASP A 132 -13.90 8.86 -6.25
CA ASP A 132 -15.20 9.07 -6.91
C ASP A 132 -16.36 8.33 -6.23
N ASN A 133 -16.08 7.50 -5.26
CA ASN A 133 -17.03 6.49 -4.76
C ASN A 133 -18.10 6.96 -3.76
N HIS A 134 -18.23 8.27 -3.48
CA HIS A 134 -19.33 8.84 -2.66
C HIS A 134 -19.85 7.94 -1.51
N GLY A 135 -18.95 7.27 -0.79
CA GLY A 135 -19.29 6.38 0.34
C GLY A 135 -19.75 4.96 -0.05
N LYS A 136 -19.78 4.60 -1.32
CA LYS A 136 -19.98 3.21 -1.75
C LYS A 136 -18.61 2.55 -1.92
N HIS A 137 -18.19 1.78 -0.92
CA HIS A 137 -16.94 1.05 -0.99
C HIS A 137 -17.14 -0.27 -1.76
N PRO A 138 -16.37 -0.53 -2.81
CA PRO A 138 -16.41 -1.84 -3.47
C PRO A 138 -15.97 -2.92 -2.47
N VAL A 139 -16.61 -4.07 -2.50
CA VAL A 139 -16.11 -5.24 -1.78
C VAL A 139 -14.83 -5.68 -2.49
N SER A 140 -13.68 -5.35 -1.92
CA SER A 140 -12.37 -5.70 -2.48
C SER A 140 -11.62 -6.65 -1.54
N GLU A 141 -10.96 -7.64 -2.12
CA GLU A 141 -10.02 -8.50 -1.39
C GLU A 141 -8.74 -7.74 -1.02
N HIS A 142 -8.51 -6.58 -1.62
CA HIS A 142 -7.31 -5.78 -1.40
C HIS A 142 -7.59 -4.59 -0.46
N ILE A 143 -6.55 -4.21 0.27
CA ILE A 143 -6.58 -3.02 1.12
C ILE A 143 -6.75 -1.76 0.25
N ALA A 144 -7.59 -0.82 0.68
CA ALA A 144 -7.66 0.48 0.01
C ALA A 144 -6.34 1.27 0.16
N PRO A 145 -6.06 2.26 -0.71
CA PRO A 145 -4.93 3.15 -0.52
C PRO A 145 -4.86 3.67 0.92
N SER A 146 -3.70 3.57 1.55
CA SER A 146 -3.58 3.74 2.99
C SER A 146 -2.42 4.67 3.36
N LEU A 147 -2.67 5.61 4.28
CA LEU A 147 -1.64 6.39 4.96
C LEU A 147 -1.44 5.83 6.37
N MET A 148 -0.25 5.34 6.64
CA MET A 148 0.15 4.72 7.91
C MET A 148 1.07 5.68 8.68
N MET A 149 0.72 6.02 9.90
CA MET A 149 1.43 7.02 10.69
C MET A 149 1.78 6.48 12.08
N SER A 150 3.00 6.74 12.54
CA SER A 150 3.45 6.29 13.86
C SER A 150 2.84 7.09 15.01
N GLY A 151 2.63 8.37 14.82
CA GLY A 151 2.10 9.27 15.85
C GLY A 151 0.58 9.31 15.91
N THR A 152 0.04 9.90 16.97
CA THR A 152 -1.39 10.02 17.24
C THR A 152 -1.94 11.31 16.65
N CYS A 153 -3.08 11.24 15.97
CA CYS A 153 -3.79 12.40 15.44
C CYS A 153 -4.37 13.29 16.53
N GLY A 154 -4.11 14.60 16.45
CA GLY A 154 -4.84 15.61 17.22
C GLY A 154 -6.29 15.79 16.73
N LYS A 155 -7.13 16.47 17.53
CA LYS A 155 -8.56 16.66 17.22
C LYS A 155 -8.85 17.22 15.82
N PRO A 156 -8.17 18.28 15.31
CA PRO A 156 -8.42 18.79 13.97
C PRO A 156 -8.12 17.74 12.88
N THR A 157 -6.98 17.06 13.00
CA THR A 157 -6.54 16.01 12.06
C THR A 157 -7.50 14.82 12.05
N LYS A 158 -8.00 14.40 13.23
CA LYS A 158 -9.03 13.34 13.34
C LYS A 158 -10.34 13.69 12.63
N ARG A 159 -10.76 14.96 12.68
CA ARG A 159 -11.96 15.43 11.95
C ARG A 159 -11.77 15.30 10.43
N ILE A 160 -10.59 15.66 9.92
CA ILE A 160 -10.26 15.54 8.50
C ILE A 160 -10.18 14.06 8.11
N GLN A 161 -9.48 13.24 8.89
CA GLN A 161 -9.42 11.79 8.71
C GLN A 161 -10.83 11.20 8.55
N HIS A 162 -11.70 11.42 9.53
CA HIS A 162 -13.07 10.89 9.53
C HIS A 162 -13.89 11.40 8.32
N SER A 163 -13.73 12.68 7.96
CA SER A 163 -14.40 13.28 6.81
C SER A 163 -13.95 12.60 5.49
N PHE A 164 -12.66 12.36 5.33
CA PHE A 164 -12.13 11.74 4.12
C PHE A 164 -12.51 10.26 4.01
N GLU A 165 -12.36 9.48 5.07
CA GLU A 165 -12.73 8.07 5.11
C GLU A 165 -14.23 7.83 4.88
N LYS A 166 -15.08 8.81 5.23
CA LYS A 166 -16.53 8.75 4.94
C LYS A 166 -16.84 8.97 3.46
N ARG A 167 -16.03 9.78 2.76
CA ARG A 167 -16.28 10.19 1.37
C ARG A 167 -15.57 9.32 0.34
N TYR A 168 -14.40 8.78 0.71
CA TYR A 168 -13.46 8.15 -0.20
C TYR A 168 -13.13 6.72 0.22
N TYR A 169 -12.77 5.90 -0.72
CA TYR A 169 -12.28 4.53 -0.47
C TYR A 169 -10.78 4.56 -0.15
N ILE A 170 -10.44 5.01 1.04
CA ILE A 170 -9.07 5.16 1.55
C ILE A 170 -9.02 4.85 3.04
N ASN A 171 -7.81 4.68 3.59
CA ASN A 171 -7.59 4.49 5.01
C ASN A 171 -6.53 5.43 5.56
N PHE A 172 -6.75 5.85 6.81
CA PHE A 172 -5.76 6.53 7.63
C PHE A 172 -5.56 5.73 8.92
N PHE A 173 -4.34 5.31 9.17
CA PHE A 173 -3.95 4.61 10.39
C PHE A 173 -2.94 5.46 11.15
N ASP A 174 -3.33 5.95 12.31
CA ASP A 174 -2.44 6.64 13.24
C ASP A 174 -2.11 5.74 14.43
N ASN A 175 -1.08 6.12 15.18
CA ASN A 175 -0.62 5.39 16.36
C ASN A 175 -0.26 3.92 16.04
N LEU A 176 0.44 3.69 14.92
CA LEU A 176 0.58 2.37 14.31
C LEU A 176 1.34 1.36 15.20
N PHE A 177 2.16 1.82 16.15
CA PHE A 177 2.90 0.97 17.07
C PHE A 177 2.10 0.51 18.30
N GLU A 178 0.89 1.03 18.47
CA GLU A 178 -0.01 0.58 19.54
C GLU A 178 -0.85 -0.62 19.09
N ASP A 179 -0.97 -1.61 19.96
CA ASP A 179 -1.75 -2.84 19.70
C ASP A 179 -3.19 -2.57 19.21
N VAL A 180 -3.81 -1.50 19.73
CA VAL A 180 -5.18 -1.10 19.37
C VAL A 180 -5.26 -0.66 17.91
N SER A 181 -4.28 0.07 17.40
CA SER A 181 -4.27 0.55 16.02
C SER A 181 -4.11 -0.58 15.03
N VAL A 182 -3.29 -1.57 15.35
CA VAL A 182 -3.15 -2.79 14.55
C VAL A 182 -4.46 -3.57 14.51
N ARG A 183 -5.17 -3.67 15.64
CA ARG A 183 -6.50 -4.29 15.71
C ARG A 183 -7.52 -3.56 14.83
N LEU A 184 -7.56 -2.24 14.90
CA LEU A 184 -8.45 -1.42 14.05
C LEU A 184 -8.12 -1.55 12.56
N PHE A 185 -6.83 -1.60 12.21
CA PHE A 185 -6.40 -1.87 10.84
C PHE A 185 -6.96 -3.19 10.30
N LEU A 186 -6.83 -4.25 11.08
CA LEU A 186 -7.33 -5.57 10.69
C LEU A 186 -8.85 -5.64 10.72
N SER A 187 -9.52 -4.91 11.62
CA SER A 187 -10.96 -4.91 11.80
C SER A 187 -11.74 -4.16 10.72
N LYS A 188 -11.18 -3.13 10.11
CA LYS A 188 -11.81 -2.40 8.99
C LYS A 188 -12.16 -3.33 7.82
N TYR A 189 -11.47 -4.43 7.70
CA TYR A 189 -11.61 -5.36 6.59
C TYR A 189 -12.35 -6.66 6.93
N SER A 190 -12.74 -6.85 8.20
CA SER A 190 -13.50 -8.02 8.60
C SER A 190 -14.01 -7.89 10.04
N ILE A 191 -15.28 -7.52 10.19
CA ILE A 191 -15.94 -7.44 11.51
C ILE A 191 -15.89 -8.80 12.23
N GLU A 192 -15.96 -9.90 11.50
CA GLU A 192 -15.87 -11.25 12.07
C GLU A 192 -14.48 -11.59 12.63
N GLN A 193 -13.43 -10.99 12.09
CA GLN A 193 -12.05 -11.20 12.57
C GLN A 193 -11.70 -10.39 13.82
N ILE A 194 -12.46 -9.33 14.17
CA ILE A 194 -12.25 -8.56 15.40
C ILE A 194 -12.35 -9.44 16.64
N ALA A 195 -13.31 -10.36 16.65
CA ALA A 195 -13.56 -11.25 17.78
C ALA A 195 -12.43 -12.28 17.99
N THR A 196 -11.72 -12.67 16.93
CA THR A 196 -10.67 -13.67 16.97
C THR A 196 -9.26 -13.08 17.19
N LEU A 197 -9.06 -11.79 16.93
CA LEU A 197 -7.78 -11.08 17.07
C LEU A 197 -7.57 -10.51 18.49
N GLY A 198 -8.27 -11.04 19.48
CA GLY A 198 -8.31 -10.48 20.84
C GLY A 198 -7.07 -10.66 21.72
N LYS A 199 -6.02 -11.35 21.28
CA LYS A 199 -4.83 -11.64 22.13
C LYS A 199 -3.57 -11.01 21.56
N LYS A 200 -2.78 -10.36 22.42
CA LYS A 200 -1.51 -9.69 22.12
C LYS A 200 -0.49 -10.61 21.41
N SER A 201 -0.50 -11.91 21.73
CA SER A 201 0.34 -12.93 21.11
C SER A 201 0.12 -13.13 19.60
N ASP A 202 -1.02 -12.70 19.06
CA ASP A 202 -1.34 -12.88 17.63
C ASP A 202 -0.63 -11.88 16.73
N TYR A 203 0.00 -10.85 17.32
CA TYR A 203 0.67 -9.76 16.62
C TYR A 203 2.19 -9.72 16.78
N ALA A 204 2.73 -10.45 17.75
CA ALA A 204 4.17 -10.50 18.02
C ALA A 204 5.01 -10.80 16.75
N PRO A 205 4.60 -11.70 15.84
CA PRO A 205 5.36 -11.99 14.61
C PRO A 205 5.32 -10.88 13.56
N LEU A 206 4.49 -9.84 13.72
CA LEU A 206 4.40 -8.73 12.76
C LEU A 206 5.41 -7.61 13.04
N PHE A 207 6.06 -7.63 14.23
CA PHE A 207 6.90 -6.53 14.72
C PHE A 207 8.25 -6.98 15.31
N GLU A 208 8.55 -8.28 15.29
CA GLU A 208 9.89 -8.82 15.50
C GLU A 208 10.62 -8.98 14.16
#